data_45dcc7fd8c8883d847a81daa314755f2
#
_entry.id   45dcc7fd8c8883d847a81daa314755f2
#
_cell.length_a   1.000
_cell.length_b   1.000
_cell.length_c   1.000
_cell.angle_alpha   90.00
_cell.angle_beta   90.00
_cell.angle_gamma   90.00
#
_symmetry.space_group_name_H-M   'P 1'
#
loop_
_entity.id
_entity.type
_entity.pdbx_description
1 polymer ?
#
loop_
_entity_poly.entity_id
_entity_poly.type
_entity_poly.pdbx_seq_one_letter_code
_entity_poly.pdbx_strand_id
1 'polypeptide(L)'
;MPSAQVQQRRSKKRGLATREAMLDAAVRSLASGDPGSVSASRIAKESGATWGAVQYQFGDVDGFWAAVLHRTAERRDATLSAWTSVESDAPLRERVSAIIDTLYHGLASQDSRAIENLRAALPRDHRDLERLYPRTAAELFSWGKSWQQTCQSAFADLGVDPQRVREVATLIPGAMRGLVSERQLGSYADLDEARRGLTNALATYLEQSRPT
;
A
#
# COMPACT_ATOMS: atom_id res chain seq x y z
N MET A 1 -35.22 0.79 31.42
CA MET A 1 -33.93 0.06 31.27
C MET A 1 -33.75 -0.24 29.79
N PRO A 2 -32.64 0.15 29.16
CA PRO A 2 -32.37 -0.24 27.77
C PRO A 2 -32.20 -1.75 27.68
N SER A 3 -32.82 -2.39 26.67
CA SER A 3 -32.74 -3.82 26.46
C SER A 3 -31.30 -4.30 26.26
N ALA A 4 -30.97 -5.54 26.63
CA ALA A 4 -29.65 -6.15 26.49
C ALA A 4 -29.11 -6.00 25.03
N GLN A 5 -29.97 -6.06 24.03
CA GLN A 5 -29.65 -5.83 22.61
C GLN A 5 -29.18 -4.42 22.32
N VAL A 6 -29.74 -3.38 22.94
CA VAL A 6 -29.33 -1.98 22.78
C VAL A 6 -27.94 -1.77 23.40
N GLN A 7 -27.70 -2.41 24.55
CA GLN A 7 -26.42 -2.33 25.25
C GLN A 7 -25.30 -3.04 24.47
N GLN A 8 -25.60 -4.20 23.89
CA GLN A 8 -24.66 -4.94 23.03
C GLN A 8 -24.34 -4.20 21.74
N ARG A 9 -25.31 -3.57 21.07
CA ARG A 9 -25.10 -2.71 19.90
C ARG A 9 -24.21 -1.50 20.21
N ARG A 10 -24.44 -0.85 21.37
CA ARG A 10 -23.61 0.29 21.82
C ARG A 10 -22.16 -0.13 22.11
N SER A 11 -21.96 -1.27 22.77
CA SER A 11 -20.64 -1.83 23.05
C SER A 11 -19.89 -2.16 21.75
N LYS A 12 -20.54 -2.84 20.80
CA LYS A 12 -19.95 -3.15 19.49
C LYS A 12 -19.59 -1.90 18.70
N LYS A 13 -20.46 -0.88 18.67
CA LYS A 13 -20.19 0.40 18.01
C LYS A 13 -18.99 1.13 18.64
N ARG A 14 -18.90 1.11 19.98
CA ARG A 14 -17.75 1.70 20.70
C ARG A 14 -16.45 0.95 20.40
N GLY A 15 -16.48 -0.38 20.35
CA GLY A 15 -15.32 -1.21 20.00
C GLY A 15 -14.82 -0.92 18.59
N LEU A 16 -15.70 -0.79 17.61
CA LEU A 16 -15.35 -0.41 16.24
C LEU A 16 -14.75 0.99 16.19
N ALA A 17 -15.33 1.98 16.86
CA ALA A 17 -14.80 3.33 16.89
C ALA A 17 -13.39 3.39 17.51
N THR A 18 -13.15 2.62 18.57
CA THR A 18 -11.82 2.51 19.19
C THR A 18 -10.80 1.88 18.23
N ARG A 19 -11.20 0.80 17.52
CA ARG A 19 -10.36 0.16 16.51
C ARG A 19 -9.95 1.15 15.41
N GLU A 20 -10.91 1.89 14.86
CA GLU A 20 -10.67 2.89 13.82
C GLU A 20 -9.74 4.01 14.32
N ALA A 21 -9.97 4.53 15.53
CA ALA A 21 -9.12 5.54 16.12
C ALA A 21 -7.65 5.09 16.26
N MET A 22 -7.43 3.81 16.65
CA MET A 22 -6.08 3.23 16.72
C MET A 22 -5.42 3.11 15.35
N LEU A 23 -6.15 2.68 14.32
CA LEU A 23 -5.63 2.59 12.95
C LEU A 23 -5.32 3.97 12.36
N ASP A 24 -6.16 4.98 12.61
CA ASP A 24 -5.89 6.36 12.22
C ASP A 24 -4.66 6.94 12.93
N ALA A 25 -4.52 6.69 14.22
CA ALA A 25 -3.34 7.09 14.98
C ALA A 25 -2.07 6.41 14.46
N ALA A 26 -2.16 5.10 14.10
CA ALA A 26 -1.05 4.37 13.51
C ALA A 26 -0.57 4.99 12.20
N VAL A 27 -1.48 5.28 11.28
CA VAL A 27 -1.14 5.90 10.00
C VAL A 27 -0.51 7.28 10.21
N ARG A 28 -1.05 8.12 11.11
CA ARG A 28 -0.46 9.44 11.41
C ARG A 28 0.93 9.33 12.03
N SER A 29 1.09 8.46 13.03
CA SER A 29 2.36 8.28 13.73
C SER A 29 3.43 7.73 12.79
N LEU A 30 3.13 6.66 12.05
CA LEU A 30 4.05 6.08 11.07
C LEU A 30 4.43 7.08 9.97
N ALA A 31 3.48 7.89 9.48
CA ALA A 31 3.74 8.88 8.43
C ALA A 31 4.61 10.06 8.88
N SER A 32 4.80 10.26 10.19
CA SER A 32 5.63 11.34 10.72
C SER A 32 7.11 11.20 10.42
N GLY A 33 7.59 9.96 10.17
CA GLY A 33 9.00 9.66 9.93
C GLY A 33 9.86 9.69 11.21
N ASP A 34 9.28 9.90 12.39
CA ASP A 34 9.98 9.79 13.67
C ASP A 34 10.43 8.32 13.88
N PRO A 35 11.74 8.05 14.15
CA PRO A 35 12.22 6.69 14.43
C PRO A 35 11.45 5.96 15.54
N GLY A 36 10.92 6.67 16.50
CA GLY A 36 10.06 6.11 17.56
C GLY A 36 8.61 5.85 17.13
N SER A 37 8.21 6.21 15.91
CA SER A 37 6.82 6.11 15.44
C SER A 37 6.34 4.67 15.26
N VAL A 38 7.24 3.71 15.02
CA VAL A 38 6.92 2.30 14.84
C VAL A 38 6.84 1.59 16.20
N SER A 39 5.91 2.05 17.02
CA SER A 39 5.65 1.48 18.35
C SER A 39 4.15 1.34 18.59
N ALA A 40 3.65 0.10 18.56
CA ALA A 40 2.24 -0.17 18.82
C ALA A 40 1.77 0.34 20.19
N SER A 41 2.62 0.28 21.22
CA SER A 41 2.32 0.78 22.55
C SER A 41 2.20 2.32 22.58
N ARG A 42 3.10 3.02 21.88
CA ARG A 42 3.03 4.48 21.72
C ARG A 42 1.77 4.90 20.97
N ILE A 43 1.48 4.25 19.86
CA ILE A 43 0.29 4.52 19.05
C ILE A 43 -0.99 4.28 19.84
N ALA A 44 -1.06 3.20 20.64
CA ALA A 44 -2.19 2.96 21.53
C ALA A 44 -2.40 4.14 22.47
N LYS A 45 -1.34 4.61 23.14
CA LYS A 45 -1.39 5.77 24.04
C LYS A 45 -1.83 7.05 23.31
N GLU A 46 -1.31 7.32 22.12
CA GLU A 46 -1.67 8.49 21.30
C GLU A 46 -3.15 8.46 20.85
N SER A 47 -3.72 7.27 20.66
CA SER A 47 -5.14 7.09 20.34
C SER A 47 -6.07 7.13 21.57
N GLY A 48 -5.52 7.31 22.77
CA GLY A 48 -6.27 7.23 24.03
C GLY A 48 -6.66 5.79 24.42
N ALA A 49 -6.04 4.77 23.79
CA ALA A 49 -6.27 3.37 24.10
C ALA A 49 -5.19 2.79 25.03
N THR A 50 -5.52 1.65 25.65
CA THR A 50 -4.55 0.88 26.44
C THR A 50 -3.97 -0.26 25.60
N TRP A 51 -2.83 -0.80 26.04
CA TRP A 51 -2.27 -2.01 25.42
C TRP A 51 -3.26 -3.19 25.43
N GLY A 52 -4.03 -3.35 26.53
CA GLY A 52 -5.11 -4.35 26.59
C GLY A 52 -6.19 -4.17 25.51
N ALA A 53 -6.46 -2.93 25.10
CA ALA A 53 -7.37 -2.67 23.98
C ALA A 53 -6.76 -3.09 22.64
N VAL A 54 -5.45 -2.92 22.44
CA VAL A 54 -4.74 -3.43 21.23
C VAL A 54 -4.83 -4.95 21.19
N GLN A 55 -4.52 -5.63 22.30
CA GLN A 55 -4.61 -7.09 22.39
C GLN A 55 -6.04 -7.60 22.13
N TYR A 56 -7.05 -6.93 22.68
CA TYR A 56 -8.44 -7.29 22.45
C TYR A 56 -8.87 -7.12 20.99
N GLN A 57 -8.45 -6.04 20.32
CA GLN A 57 -8.87 -5.71 18.95
C GLN A 57 -8.04 -6.41 17.85
N PHE A 58 -6.77 -6.70 18.09
CA PHE A 58 -5.83 -7.16 17.07
C PHE A 58 -5.09 -8.44 17.47
N GLY A 59 -5.19 -8.87 18.72
CA GLY A 59 -4.49 -10.03 19.29
C GLY A 59 -3.09 -9.71 19.78
N ASP A 60 -2.25 -9.13 18.92
CA ASP A 60 -0.87 -8.77 19.21
C ASP A 60 -0.36 -7.67 18.26
N VAL A 61 0.94 -7.39 18.30
CA VAL A 61 1.60 -6.40 17.43
C VAL A 61 1.52 -6.79 15.96
N ASP A 62 1.66 -8.07 15.63
CA ASP A 62 1.58 -8.56 14.25
C ASP A 62 0.18 -8.34 13.67
N GLY A 63 -0.88 -8.68 14.43
CA GLY A 63 -2.25 -8.40 13.99
C GLY A 63 -2.57 -6.92 13.90
N PHE A 64 -1.91 -6.08 14.70
CA PHE A 64 -2.05 -4.64 14.61
C PHE A 64 -1.44 -4.10 13.31
N TRP A 65 -0.20 -4.51 12.98
CA TRP A 65 0.42 -4.10 11.72
C TRP A 65 -0.29 -4.66 10.48
N ALA A 66 -0.72 -5.92 10.53
CA ALA A 66 -1.54 -6.50 9.47
C ALA A 66 -2.83 -5.70 9.24
N ALA A 67 -3.52 -5.26 10.31
CA ALA A 67 -4.72 -4.44 10.18
C ALA A 67 -4.44 -3.03 9.63
N VAL A 68 -3.31 -2.41 9.96
CA VAL A 68 -2.87 -1.14 9.37
C VAL A 68 -2.64 -1.31 7.86
N LEU A 69 -1.92 -2.36 7.47
CA LEU A 69 -1.68 -2.68 6.06
C LEU A 69 -2.98 -2.95 5.30
N HIS A 70 -3.85 -3.77 5.86
CA HIS A 70 -5.14 -4.10 5.25
C HIS A 70 -5.97 -2.86 4.95
N ARG A 71 -6.13 -1.98 5.94
CA ARG A 71 -6.88 -0.71 5.78
C ARG A 71 -6.30 0.20 4.70
N THR A 72 -4.97 0.31 4.63
CA THR A 72 -4.32 1.13 3.60
C THR A 72 -4.41 0.49 2.22
N ALA A 73 -4.43 -0.86 2.14
CA ALA A 73 -4.70 -1.58 0.90
C ALA A 73 -6.10 -1.29 0.36
N GLU A 74 -7.14 -1.37 1.19
CA GLU A 74 -8.52 -1.07 0.78
C GLU A 74 -8.65 0.33 0.17
N ARG A 75 -8.01 1.34 0.79
CA ARG A 75 -8.02 2.72 0.28
C ARG A 75 -7.29 2.86 -1.05
N ARG A 76 -6.15 2.18 -1.20
CA ARG A 76 -5.38 2.17 -2.44
C ARG A 76 -6.13 1.45 -3.56
N ASP A 77 -6.71 0.30 -3.27
CA ASP A 77 -7.43 -0.50 -4.26
C ASP A 77 -8.68 0.24 -4.77
N ALA A 78 -9.36 1.01 -3.92
CA ALA A 78 -10.43 1.92 -4.34
C ALA A 78 -9.93 2.97 -5.33
N THR A 79 -8.74 3.55 -5.11
CA THR A 79 -8.12 4.52 -6.03
C THR A 79 -7.71 3.87 -7.36
N LEU A 80 -7.11 2.68 -7.31
CA LEU A 80 -6.70 1.93 -8.51
C LEU A 80 -7.89 1.41 -9.31
N SER A 81 -8.97 1.00 -8.65
CA SER A 81 -10.19 0.56 -9.33
C SER A 81 -10.89 1.69 -10.09
N ALA A 82 -10.89 2.90 -9.53
CA ALA A 82 -11.38 4.08 -10.23
C ALA A 82 -10.57 4.37 -11.50
N TRP A 83 -9.27 4.05 -11.49
CA TRP A 83 -8.40 4.23 -12.64
C TRP A 83 -8.61 3.16 -13.74
N THR A 84 -8.80 1.88 -13.39
CA THR A 84 -9.05 0.80 -14.36
C THR A 84 -10.40 0.93 -15.07
N SER A 85 -11.32 1.76 -14.57
CA SER A 85 -12.60 2.08 -15.21
C SER A 85 -12.52 3.22 -16.22
N VAL A 86 -11.38 3.94 -16.30
CA VAL A 86 -11.18 5.06 -17.22
C VAL A 86 -10.49 4.56 -18.49
N GLU A 87 -11.23 4.62 -19.61
CA GLU A 87 -10.80 4.46 -20.99
C GLU A 87 -10.17 3.12 -21.41
N SER A 88 -11.06 2.19 -21.73
CA SER A 88 -10.69 0.91 -22.40
C SER A 88 -10.01 1.13 -23.77
N ASP A 89 -10.08 2.32 -24.37
CA ASP A 89 -9.55 2.60 -25.71
C ASP A 89 -8.19 3.34 -25.71
N ALA A 90 -7.60 3.65 -24.53
CA ALA A 90 -6.35 4.37 -24.48
C ALA A 90 -5.17 3.52 -25.02
N PRO A 91 -4.27 4.12 -25.82
CA PRO A 91 -3.06 3.45 -26.31
C PRO A 91 -2.17 2.95 -25.16
N LEU A 92 -1.38 1.90 -25.42
CA LEU A 92 -0.49 1.28 -24.43
C LEU A 92 0.36 2.31 -23.67
N ARG A 93 0.98 3.23 -24.37
CA ARG A 93 1.87 4.25 -23.77
C ARG A 93 1.11 5.17 -22.81
N GLU A 94 -0.10 5.54 -23.12
CA GLU A 94 -0.95 6.37 -22.26
C GLU A 94 -1.36 5.61 -21.01
N ARG A 95 -1.70 4.32 -21.13
CA ARG A 95 -2.01 3.46 -19.97
C ARG A 95 -0.79 3.30 -19.06
N VAL A 96 0.40 3.07 -19.59
CA VAL A 96 1.63 3.01 -18.80
C VAL A 96 1.88 4.34 -18.09
N SER A 97 1.73 5.47 -18.79
CA SER A 97 1.88 6.80 -18.19
C SER A 97 0.90 7.01 -17.03
N ALA A 98 -0.37 6.70 -17.25
CA ALA A 98 -1.42 6.86 -16.24
C ALA A 98 -1.15 6.01 -14.99
N ILE A 99 -0.67 4.76 -15.14
CA ILE A 99 -0.25 3.90 -14.02
C ILE A 99 0.89 4.57 -13.23
N ILE A 100 1.95 4.96 -13.92
CA ILE A 100 3.13 5.57 -13.29
C ILE A 100 2.75 6.87 -12.59
N ASP A 101 1.95 7.72 -13.23
CA ASP A 101 1.50 9.00 -12.69
C ASP A 101 0.64 8.81 -11.45
N THR A 102 -0.33 7.89 -11.49
CA THR A 102 -1.19 7.57 -10.35
C THR A 102 -0.37 7.08 -9.15
N LEU A 103 0.57 6.17 -9.40
CA LEU A 103 1.46 5.67 -8.35
C LEU A 103 2.36 6.80 -7.82
N TYR A 104 2.95 7.60 -8.69
CA TYR A 104 3.83 8.70 -8.30
C TYR A 104 3.12 9.71 -7.38
N HIS A 105 1.91 10.12 -7.76
CA HIS A 105 1.10 11.02 -6.92
C HIS A 105 0.67 10.34 -5.62
N GLY A 106 0.29 9.05 -5.68
CA GLY A 106 -0.07 8.25 -4.52
C GLY A 106 1.04 8.12 -3.48
N LEU A 107 2.31 8.11 -3.91
CA LEU A 107 3.47 8.00 -3.02
C LEU A 107 3.67 9.22 -2.10
N ALA A 108 3.10 10.38 -2.44
CA ALA A 108 3.09 11.55 -1.58
C ALA A 108 2.04 11.45 -0.45
N SER A 109 1.15 10.47 -0.51
CA SER A 109 0.08 10.30 0.46
C SER A 109 0.60 9.94 1.86
N GLN A 110 -0.20 10.27 2.87
CA GLN A 110 0.09 9.90 4.26
C GLN A 110 0.15 8.39 4.42
N ASP A 111 -0.75 7.65 3.79
CA ASP A 111 -0.81 6.18 3.82
C ASP A 111 0.47 5.56 3.25
N SER A 112 0.97 6.06 2.11
CA SER A 112 2.21 5.56 1.50
C SER A 112 3.43 5.79 2.39
N ARG A 113 3.56 6.99 2.97
CA ARG A 113 4.66 7.27 3.92
C ARG A 113 4.59 6.36 5.14
N ALA A 114 3.39 6.16 5.69
CA ALA A 114 3.20 5.29 6.85
C ALA A 114 3.67 3.86 6.56
N ILE A 115 3.32 3.34 5.37
CA ILE A 115 3.69 1.98 4.95
C ILE A 115 5.20 1.84 4.72
N GLU A 116 5.83 2.79 4.05
CA GLU A 116 7.28 2.71 3.82
C GLU A 116 8.06 2.79 5.14
N ASN A 117 7.63 3.61 6.09
CA ASN A 117 8.24 3.65 7.42
C ASN A 117 8.00 2.35 8.22
N LEU A 118 6.80 1.78 8.15
CA LEU A 118 6.54 0.46 8.75
C LEU A 118 7.44 -0.62 8.12
N ARG A 119 7.51 -0.67 6.78
CA ARG A 119 8.37 -1.63 6.06
C ARG A 119 9.85 -1.49 6.42
N ALA A 120 10.33 -0.26 6.59
CA ALA A 120 11.71 0.01 6.97
C ALA A 120 12.05 -0.53 8.38
N ALA A 121 11.06 -0.60 9.27
CA ALA A 121 11.21 -1.10 10.64
C ALA A 121 10.97 -2.62 10.78
N LEU A 122 10.41 -3.27 9.77
CA LEU A 122 10.20 -4.72 9.76
C LEU A 122 11.50 -5.48 9.39
N PRO A 123 11.62 -6.76 9.76
CA PRO A 123 12.74 -7.59 9.31
C PRO A 123 12.89 -7.55 7.78
N ARG A 124 14.12 -7.38 7.29
CA ARG A 124 14.40 -7.32 5.85
C ARG A 124 14.53 -8.71 5.23
N ASP A 125 14.89 -9.71 6.03
CA ASP A 125 14.88 -11.10 5.59
C ASP A 125 13.45 -11.64 5.60
N HIS A 126 13.06 -12.29 4.50
CA HIS A 126 11.69 -12.79 4.30
C HIS A 126 11.33 -13.87 5.33
N ARG A 127 12.24 -14.78 5.64
CA ARG A 127 11.98 -15.86 6.60
C ARG A 127 11.81 -15.32 8.01
N ASP A 128 12.61 -14.31 8.39
CA ASP A 128 12.46 -13.64 9.67
C ASP A 128 11.17 -12.84 9.74
N LEU A 129 10.74 -12.20 8.64
CA LEU A 129 9.46 -11.52 8.57
C LEU A 129 8.30 -12.52 8.77
N GLU A 130 8.29 -13.64 8.04
CA GLU A 130 7.26 -14.67 8.17
C GLU A 130 7.24 -15.31 9.56
N ARG A 131 8.39 -15.50 10.17
CA ARG A 131 8.51 -16.09 11.51
C ARG A 131 8.02 -15.15 12.61
N LEU A 132 8.37 -13.86 12.55
CA LEU A 132 8.09 -12.88 13.60
C LEU A 132 6.77 -12.16 13.40
N TYR A 133 6.36 -11.96 12.14
CA TYR A 133 5.17 -11.19 11.74
C TYR A 133 4.39 -11.90 10.63
N PRO A 134 3.87 -13.14 10.87
CA PRO A 134 3.25 -13.95 9.82
C PRO A 134 2.02 -13.30 9.17
N ARG A 135 1.19 -12.59 9.93
CA ARG A 135 0.00 -11.90 9.40
C ARG A 135 0.38 -10.68 8.57
N THR A 136 1.36 -9.91 9.04
CA THR A 136 1.93 -8.77 8.31
C THR A 136 2.59 -9.22 7.00
N ALA A 137 3.34 -10.33 7.02
CA ALA A 137 3.92 -10.93 5.82
C ALA A 137 2.84 -11.34 4.82
N ALA A 138 1.76 -11.98 5.28
CA ALA A 138 0.64 -12.40 4.43
C ALA A 138 -0.05 -11.20 3.77
N GLU A 139 -0.26 -10.09 4.48
CA GLU A 139 -0.83 -8.86 3.90
C GLU A 139 0.08 -8.27 2.82
N LEU A 140 1.39 -8.17 3.08
CA LEU A 140 2.35 -7.67 2.08
C LEU A 140 2.42 -8.56 0.84
N PHE A 141 2.31 -9.88 1.01
CA PHE A 141 2.24 -10.82 -0.11
C PHE A 141 0.94 -10.66 -0.92
N SER A 142 -0.19 -10.52 -0.23
CA SER A 142 -1.49 -10.27 -0.85
C SER A 142 -1.48 -9.00 -1.72
N TRP A 143 -0.80 -7.94 -1.27
CA TRP A 143 -0.64 -6.72 -2.06
C TRP A 143 0.10 -6.95 -3.38
N GLY A 144 1.20 -7.71 -3.35
CA GLY A 144 1.94 -8.05 -4.56
C GLY A 144 1.07 -8.80 -5.57
N LYS A 145 0.27 -9.74 -5.09
CA LYS A 145 -0.65 -10.53 -5.92
C LYS A 145 -1.77 -9.66 -6.52
N SER A 146 -2.42 -8.83 -5.71
CA SER A 146 -3.47 -7.90 -6.17
C SER A 146 -2.92 -6.94 -7.22
N TRP A 147 -1.75 -6.37 -6.98
CA TRP A 147 -1.06 -5.49 -7.92
C TRP A 147 -0.78 -6.15 -9.27
N GLN A 148 -0.26 -7.38 -9.28
CA GLN A 148 -0.02 -8.12 -10.52
C GLN A 148 -1.31 -8.37 -11.30
N GLN A 149 -2.39 -8.72 -10.62
CA GLN A 149 -3.71 -8.91 -11.23
C GLN A 149 -4.24 -7.60 -11.84
N THR A 150 -4.10 -6.49 -11.14
CA THR A 150 -4.48 -5.15 -11.63
C THR A 150 -3.72 -4.81 -12.91
N CYS A 151 -2.40 -5.01 -12.94
CA CYS A 151 -1.61 -4.77 -14.15
C CYS A 151 -2.02 -5.68 -15.30
N GLN A 152 -2.26 -6.97 -15.07
CA GLN A 152 -2.71 -7.89 -16.12
C GLN A 152 -4.06 -7.46 -16.71
N SER A 153 -5.01 -7.07 -15.86
CA SER A 153 -6.31 -6.57 -16.31
C SER A 153 -6.20 -5.28 -17.11
N ALA A 154 -5.29 -4.37 -16.70
CA ALA A 154 -5.09 -3.09 -17.37
C ALA A 154 -4.56 -3.18 -18.81
N PHE A 155 -3.95 -4.31 -19.19
CA PHE A 155 -3.36 -4.52 -20.51
C PHE A 155 -3.99 -5.70 -21.28
N ALA A 156 -5.04 -6.33 -20.75
CA ALA A 156 -5.61 -7.57 -21.28
C ALA A 156 -6.12 -7.44 -22.73
N ASP A 157 -6.66 -6.28 -23.09
CA ASP A 157 -7.24 -5.97 -24.41
C ASP A 157 -6.22 -5.51 -25.46
N LEU A 158 -4.97 -5.25 -25.06
CA LEU A 158 -3.96 -4.66 -25.94
C LEU A 158 -3.09 -5.68 -26.69
N GLY A 159 -3.32 -6.97 -26.51
CA GLY A 159 -2.52 -8.04 -27.16
C GLY A 159 -1.04 -8.05 -26.72
N VAL A 160 -0.73 -7.53 -25.55
CA VAL A 160 0.62 -7.54 -24.97
C VAL A 160 0.89 -8.92 -24.36
N ASP A 161 2.13 -9.41 -24.49
CA ASP A 161 2.55 -10.66 -23.86
C ASP A 161 2.34 -10.63 -22.33
N PRO A 162 1.52 -11.54 -21.77
CA PRO A 162 1.26 -11.60 -20.34
C PRO A 162 2.52 -11.79 -19.48
N GLN A 163 3.56 -12.41 -20.02
CA GLN A 163 4.83 -12.56 -19.32
C GLN A 163 5.51 -11.20 -19.12
N ARG A 164 5.57 -10.37 -20.16
CA ARG A 164 6.14 -9.03 -20.09
C ARG A 164 5.34 -8.10 -19.15
N VAL A 165 4.01 -8.24 -19.16
CA VAL A 165 3.15 -7.53 -18.19
C VAL A 165 3.53 -7.91 -16.74
N ARG A 166 3.76 -9.20 -16.45
CA ARG A 166 4.20 -9.64 -15.11
C ARG A 166 5.57 -9.08 -14.73
N GLU A 167 6.51 -9.04 -15.67
CA GLU A 167 7.86 -8.48 -15.46
C GLU A 167 7.79 -7.00 -15.13
N VAL A 168 7.03 -6.23 -15.91
CA VAL A 168 6.78 -4.81 -15.67
C VAL A 168 6.06 -4.59 -14.33
N ALA A 169 5.01 -5.35 -14.03
CA ALA A 169 4.30 -5.28 -12.76
C ALA A 169 5.23 -5.54 -11.55
N THR A 170 6.18 -6.45 -11.70
CA THR A 170 7.16 -6.76 -10.63
C THR A 170 8.18 -5.63 -10.46
N LEU A 171 8.58 -4.97 -11.55
CA LEU A 171 9.58 -3.90 -11.54
C LEU A 171 9.04 -2.58 -10.96
N ILE A 172 7.80 -2.19 -11.32
CA ILE A 172 7.21 -0.89 -10.98
C ILE A 172 7.29 -0.56 -9.49
N PRO A 173 6.86 -1.42 -8.53
CA PRO A 173 6.89 -1.06 -7.12
C PRO A 173 8.31 -0.78 -6.58
N GLY A 174 9.32 -1.47 -7.11
CA GLY A 174 10.73 -1.24 -6.77
C GLY A 174 11.22 0.11 -7.29
N ALA A 175 10.99 0.40 -8.56
CA ALA A 175 11.35 1.66 -9.19
C ALA A 175 10.65 2.85 -8.50
N MET A 176 9.37 2.73 -8.22
CA MET A 176 8.60 3.79 -7.56
C MET A 176 9.10 4.07 -6.14
N ARG A 177 9.44 3.04 -5.34
CA ARG A 177 10.06 3.24 -4.02
C ARG A 177 11.42 3.94 -4.12
N GLY A 178 12.22 3.61 -5.14
CA GLY A 178 13.46 4.34 -5.43
C GLY A 178 13.22 5.82 -5.64
N LEU A 179 12.29 6.19 -6.52
CA LEU A 179 11.94 7.60 -6.79
C LEU A 179 11.47 8.33 -5.53
N VAL A 180 10.69 7.67 -4.66
CA VAL A 180 10.27 8.27 -3.37
C VAL A 180 11.44 8.49 -2.44
N SER A 181 12.33 7.50 -2.31
CA SER A 181 13.53 7.61 -1.49
C SER A 181 14.40 8.78 -1.93
N GLU A 182 14.63 8.90 -3.26
CA GLU A 182 15.39 10.01 -3.84
C GLU A 182 14.76 11.38 -3.53
N ARG A 183 13.42 11.47 -3.60
CA ARG A 183 12.71 12.70 -3.25
C ARG A 183 12.85 13.05 -1.76
N GLN A 184 12.81 12.05 -0.87
CA GLN A 184 12.93 12.27 0.58
C GLN A 184 14.35 12.70 0.97
N LEU A 185 15.36 12.18 0.28
CA LEU A 185 16.77 12.50 0.51
C LEU A 185 17.20 13.85 -0.11
N GLY A 186 16.33 14.51 -0.88
CA GLY A 186 16.67 15.72 -1.58
C GLY A 186 17.67 15.48 -2.72
N SER A 187 17.51 14.38 -3.44
CA SER A 187 18.34 13.96 -4.55
C SER A 187 18.49 15.07 -5.61
N TYR A 188 19.63 15.07 -6.29
CA TYR A 188 19.92 15.97 -7.41
C TYR A 188 19.18 15.60 -8.71
N ALA A 189 18.46 14.48 -8.74
CA ALA A 189 17.75 14.03 -9.92
C ALA A 189 16.46 14.83 -10.14
N ASP A 190 16.18 15.17 -11.39
CA ASP A 190 14.86 15.60 -11.83
C ASP A 190 13.93 14.38 -11.81
N LEU A 191 13.07 14.31 -10.78
CA LEU A 191 12.15 13.20 -10.59
C LEU A 191 11.09 13.10 -11.68
N ASP A 192 10.73 14.22 -12.31
CA ASP A 192 9.83 14.23 -13.45
C ASP A 192 10.51 13.66 -14.70
N GLU A 193 11.79 13.93 -14.88
CA GLU A 193 12.60 13.31 -15.94
C GLU A 193 12.72 11.79 -15.70
N ALA A 194 13.06 11.39 -14.49
CA ALA A 194 13.15 9.96 -14.12
C ALA A 194 11.82 9.22 -14.33
N ARG A 195 10.69 9.84 -13.96
CA ARG A 195 9.35 9.31 -14.18
C ARG A 195 9.03 9.16 -15.67
N ARG A 196 9.32 10.19 -16.50
CA ARG A 196 9.15 10.11 -17.96
C ARG A 196 10.04 9.03 -18.57
N GLY A 197 11.29 8.93 -18.12
CA GLY A 197 12.23 7.89 -18.54
C GLY A 197 11.71 6.49 -18.24
N LEU A 198 11.21 6.26 -17.03
CA LEU A 198 10.60 5.00 -16.62
C LEU A 198 9.39 4.65 -17.51
N THR A 199 8.47 5.60 -17.70
CA THR A 199 7.29 5.41 -18.56
C THR A 199 7.70 5.00 -19.97
N ASN A 200 8.66 5.71 -20.57
CA ASN A 200 9.13 5.42 -21.92
C ASN A 200 9.79 4.03 -22.03
N ALA A 201 10.63 3.67 -21.08
CA ALA A 201 11.30 2.37 -21.05
C ALA A 201 10.29 1.22 -20.94
N LEU A 202 9.32 1.32 -20.03
CA LEU A 202 8.31 0.29 -19.81
C LEU A 202 7.35 0.17 -21.02
N ALA A 203 6.90 1.29 -21.57
CA ALA A 203 6.04 1.27 -22.76
C ALA A 203 6.75 0.61 -23.94
N THR A 204 7.99 1.01 -24.23
CA THR A 204 8.79 0.42 -25.32
C THR A 204 9.01 -1.07 -25.11
N TYR A 205 9.29 -1.50 -23.88
CA TYR A 205 9.45 -2.92 -23.55
C TYR A 205 8.17 -3.72 -23.83
N LEU A 206 7.01 -3.19 -23.49
CA LEU A 206 5.72 -3.84 -23.74
C LEU A 206 5.32 -3.80 -25.22
N GLU A 207 5.65 -2.72 -25.96
CA GLU A 207 5.36 -2.58 -27.39
C GLU A 207 6.09 -3.63 -28.26
N GLN A 208 7.33 -4.01 -27.89
CA GLN A 208 8.13 -5.00 -28.62
C GLN A 208 7.53 -6.41 -28.64
N SER A 209 6.50 -6.68 -27.87
CA SER A 209 5.83 -7.99 -27.81
C SER A 209 4.60 -8.12 -28.71
N ARG A 210 4.20 -7.05 -29.39
CA ARG A 210 3.06 -7.11 -30.31
C ARG A 210 3.46 -7.86 -31.58
N PRO A 211 2.74 -8.92 -31.98
CA PRO A 211 2.94 -9.50 -33.30
C PRO A 211 2.68 -8.42 -34.36
N THR A 212 3.59 -8.31 -35.30
CA THR A 212 3.50 -7.47 -36.51
C THR A 212 2.29 -7.87 -37.35
#